data_b496316679e550ca387726d3edc10d65
#
_entry.id   b496316679e550ca387726d3edc10d65
#
_cell.length_a   1.000
_cell.length_b   1.000
_cell.length_c   1.000
_cell.angle_alpha   90.00
_cell.angle_beta   90.00
_cell.angle_gamma   90.00
#
_symmetry.space_group_name_H-M   'P 1'
#
loop_
_entity.id
_entity.type
_entity.pdbx_description
1 polymer ?
#
loop_
_entity_poly.entity_id
_entity_poly.type
_entity_poly.pdbx_seq_one_letter_code
_entity_poly.pdbx_strand_id
1 'polypeptide(L)'
;MADNFLLEGDHRAAASYYNIGLQHLHRLGRTMGPQAEHVSSTIGWLDQRFAEYLDRGLAERGFPRKDWHPRFASSIAIMQGKASRAPVPVRYPQNPQTFFYDGLPLKHFAERETFAWTEAVEAQADEIRREGESLLMGAGGFDPKVETNADHAEGDVRATRANGDWTNFELTSNGTFVDERAALCPVTTASLTDNAPLCRIVSRAPTLTFSLLAAGQRTPPKHGMMNIRFTCHLPLVVPGESALRVGPLQKSWEVGKLIMFDDTVEHQAWNNATKDGLALVFDVWRPELEEVEREQIQALFATVDAY
;
A
#
# COMPACT_ATOMS: atom_id res chain seq x y z
N MET A 1 7.62 -15.06 -24.75
CA MET A 1 7.84 -15.19 -23.29
C MET A 1 6.53 -15.54 -22.58
N ALA A 2 5.45 -14.76 -22.74
CA ALA A 2 4.14 -15.09 -22.14
C ALA A 2 3.64 -16.50 -22.53
N ASP A 3 3.72 -16.88 -23.81
CA ASP A 3 3.32 -18.22 -24.28
C ASP A 3 4.13 -19.35 -23.63
N ASN A 4 5.40 -19.14 -23.27
CA ASN A 4 6.21 -20.14 -22.59
C ASN A 4 5.67 -20.41 -21.17
N PHE A 5 5.36 -19.37 -20.41
CA PHE A 5 4.74 -19.51 -19.09
C PHE A 5 3.36 -20.19 -19.18
N LEU A 6 2.60 -19.91 -20.24
CA LEU A 6 1.32 -20.59 -20.49
C LEU A 6 1.50 -22.09 -20.69
N LEU A 7 2.53 -22.49 -21.47
CA LEU A 7 2.87 -23.90 -21.70
C LEU A 7 3.38 -24.60 -20.44
N GLU A 8 4.05 -23.88 -19.55
CA GLU A 8 4.53 -24.36 -18.25
C GLU A 8 3.41 -24.42 -17.20
N GLY A 9 2.21 -23.88 -17.51
CA GLY A 9 1.07 -23.83 -16.61
C GLY A 9 1.12 -22.69 -15.60
N ASP A 10 2.11 -21.78 -15.70
CA ASP A 10 2.20 -20.57 -14.90
C ASP A 10 1.30 -19.47 -15.50
N HIS A 11 0.02 -19.57 -15.18
CA HIS A 11 -1.01 -18.64 -15.70
C HIS A 11 -0.82 -17.22 -15.16
N ARG A 12 -0.30 -17.06 -13.94
CA ARG A 12 -0.05 -15.76 -13.33
C ARG A 12 1.05 -15.02 -14.07
N ALA A 13 2.20 -15.66 -14.28
CA ALA A 13 3.28 -15.08 -15.05
C ALA A 13 2.84 -14.80 -16.50
N ALA A 14 2.14 -15.75 -17.14
CA ALA A 14 1.62 -15.55 -18.49
C ALA A 14 0.76 -14.31 -18.60
N ALA A 15 -0.25 -14.13 -17.72
CA ALA A 15 -1.12 -12.96 -17.68
C ALA A 15 -0.32 -11.65 -17.48
N SER A 16 0.65 -11.65 -16.57
CA SER A 16 1.52 -10.49 -16.31
C SER A 16 2.28 -10.08 -17.56
N TYR A 17 2.94 -11.01 -18.23
CA TYR A 17 3.74 -10.72 -19.43
C TYR A 17 2.88 -10.29 -20.62
N TYR A 18 1.66 -10.82 -20.81
CA TYR A 18 0.74 -10.34 -21.82
C TYR A 18 0.33 -8.88 -21.54
N ASN A 19 -0.02 -8.57 -20.30
CA ASN A 19 -0.44 -7.21 -19.91
C ASN A 19 0.72 -6.20 -20.07
N ILE A 20 1.94 -6.56 -19.65
CA ILE A 20 3.14 -5.72 -19.85
C ILE A 20 3.36 -5.46 -21.34
N GLY A 21 3.24 -6.49 -22.17
CA GLY A 21 3.39 -6.37 -23.61
C GLY A 21 2.37 -5.40 -24.23
N LEU A 22 1.10 -5.49 -23.80
CA LEU A 22 0.04 -4.58 -24.26
C LEU A 22 0.29 -3.14 -23.82
N GLN A 23 0.65 -2.92 -22.57
CA GLN A 23 0.98 -1.59 -22.06
C GLN A 23 2.17 -0.98 -22.80
N HIS A 24 3.19 -1.79 -23.11
CA HIS A 24 4.35 -1.32 -23.88
C HIS A 24 3.96 -0.90 -25.29
N LEU A 25 3.15 -1.71 -25.98
CA LEU A 25 2.63 -1.36 -27.31
C LEU A 25 1.81 -0.07 -27.28
N HIS A 26 0.94 0.08 -26.27
CA HIS A 26 0.14 1.29 -26.08
C HIS A 26 1.02 2.53 -25.87
N ARG A 27 2.06 2.45 -25.01
CA ARG A 27 3.01 3.56 -24.80
C ARG A 27 3.75 3.97 -26.09
N LEU A 28 4.01 3.02 -26.97
CA LEU A 28 4.67 3.26 -28.28
C LEU A 28 3.69 3.74 -29.36
N GLY A 29 2.41 3.87 -29.08
CA GLY A 29 1.37 4.18 -30.07
C GLY A 29 1.26 3.09 -31.15
N ARG A 30 1.66 1.85 -30.86
CA ARG A 30 1.63 0.72 -31.78
C ARG A 30 0.44 -0.17 -31.49
N THR A 31 -0.14 -0.71 -32.56
CA THR A 31 -1.17 -1.74 -32.48
C THR A 31 -0.54 -3.13 -32.53
N MET A 32 -1.25 -4.12 -31.99
CA MET A 32 -0.86 -5.52 -32.18
C MET A 32 -0.91 -5.89 -33.65
N GLY A 33 0.09 -6.63 -34.13
CA GLY A 33 0.15 -7.18 -35.47
C GLY A 33 -0.75 -8.43 -35.65
N PRO A 34 -0.36 -9.36 -36.52
CA PRO A 34 -1.16 -10.56 -36.86
C PRO A 34 -1.51 -11.46 -35.65
N GLN A 35 -0.85 -11.31 -34.51
CA GLN A 35 -1.09 -12.07 -33.28
C GLN A 35 -2.18 -11.47 -32.39
N ALA A 36 -2.83 -10.39 -32.79
CA ALA A 36 -3.81 -9.67 -31.98
C ALA A 36 -4.95 -10.57 -31.46
N GLU A 37 -5.49 -11.41 -32.34
CA GLU A 37 -6.58 -12.33 -32.04
C GLU A 37 -6.14 -13.40 -31.01
N HIS A 38 -4.96 -14.00 -31.23
CA HIS A 38 -4.39 -14.97 -30.29
C HIS A 38 -4.16 -14.36 -28.90
N VAL A 39 -3.54 -13.19 -28.83
CA VAL A 39 -3.28 -12.52 -27.53
C VAL A 39 -4.59 -12.16 -26.84
N SER A 40 -5.56 -11.58 -27.56
CA SER A 40 -6.84 -11.20 -26.97
C SER A 40 -7.64 -12.41 -26.45
N SER A 41 -7.71 -13.50 -27.23
CA SER A 41 -8.40 -14.72 -26.80
C SER A 41 -7.73 -15.39 -25.60
N THR A 42 -6.38 -15.39 -25.58
CA THR A 42 -5.61 -15.96 -24.48
C THR A 42 -5.80 -15.14 -23.19
N ILE A 43 -5.76 -13.83 -23.26
CA ILE A 43 -6.04 -12.96 -22.09
C ILE A 43 -7.47 -13.21 -21.58
N GLY A 44 -8.47 -13.24 -22.45
CA GLY A 44 -9.85 -13.53 -22.06
C GLY A 44 -10.01 -14.88 -21.37
N TRP A 45 -9.28 -15.91 -21.82
CA TRP A 45 -9.26 -17.21 -21.18
C TRP A 45 -8.59 -17.17 -19.80
N LEU A 46 -7.44 -16.46 -19.67
CA LEU A 46 -6.75 -16.27 -18.40
C LEU A 46 -7.62 -15.53 -17.39
N ASP A 47 -8.28 -14.46 -17.81
CA ASP A 47 -9.17 -13.65 -16.97
C ASP A 47 -10.37 -14.46 -16.47
N GLN A 48 -10.98 -15.28 -17.34
CA GLN A 48 -12.06 -16.18 -16.95
C GLN A 48 -11.58 -17.22 -15.93
N ARG A 49 -10.43 -17.84 -16.18
CA ARG A 49 -9.84 -18.84 -15.30
C ARG A 49 -9.51 -18.26 -13.92
N PHE A 50 -8.95 -17.05 -13.88
CA PHE A 50 -8.70 -16.35 -12.63
C PHE A 50 -9.99 -16.01 -11.89
N ALA A 51 -11.03 -15.56 -12.61
CA ALA A 51 -12.33 -15.26 -12.00
C ALA A 51 -12.97 -16.50 -11.36
N GLU A 52 -12.93 -17.65 -12.04
CA GLU A 52 -13.45 -18.93 -11.52
C GLU A 52 -12.64 -19.41 -10.30
N TYR A 53 -11.31 -19.26 -10.35
CA TYR A 53 -10.44 -19.58 -9.22
C TYR A 53 -10.77 -18.70 -8.01
N LEU A 54 -10.94 -17.40 -8.23
CA LEU A 54 -11.26 -16.43 -7.18
C LEU A 54 -12.61 -16.73 -6.53
N ASP A 55 -13.67 -16.97 -7.32
CA ASP A 55 -15.01 -17.31 -6.81
C ASP A 55 -14.95 -18.58 -5.94
N ARG A 56 -14.26 -19.62 -6.39
CA ARG A 56 -14.07 -20.85 -5.63
C ARG A 56 -13.26 -20.63 -4.35
N GLY A 57 -12.11 -19.96 -4.44
CA GLY A 57 -11.24 -19.75 -3.30
C GLY A 57 -11.85 -18.85 -2.22
N LEU A 58 -12.69 -17.88 -2.60
CA LEU A 58 -13.48 -17.09 -1.65
C LEU A 58 -14.59 -17.94 -1.00
N ALA A 59 -15.27 -18.79 -1.76
CA ALA A 59 -16.28 -19.68 -1.22
C ALA A 59 -15.69 -20.69 -0.22
N GLU A 60 -14.53 -21.27 -0.51
CA GLU A 60 -13.79 -22.17 0.38
C GLU A 60 -13.36 -21.48 1.69
N ARG A 61 -13.19 -20.15 1.67
CA ARG A 61 -12.89 -19.31 2.85
C ARG A 61 -14.14 -18.80 3.57
N GLY A 62 -15.33 -19.29 3.21
CA GLY A 62 -16.59 -18.94 3.87
C GLY A 62 -17.33 -17.76 3.25
N PHE A 63 -16.86 -17.23 2.11
CA PHE A 63 -17.48 -16.10 1.41
C PHE A 63 -17.95 -16.49 0.00
N PRO A 64 -19.00 -17.33 -0.14
CA PRO A 64 -19.60 -17.60 -1.44
C PRO A 64 -20.24 -16.32 -1.99
N ARG A 65 -20.29 -16.20 -3.32
CA ARG A 65 -20.68 -14.97 -4.02
C ARG A 65 -22.01 -14.36 -3.56
N LYS A 66 -22.97 -15.18 -3.13
CA LYS A 66 -24.27 -14.72 -2.61
C LYS A 66 -24.16 -13.92 -1.30
N ASP A 67 -23.08 -14.11 -0.54
CA ASP A 67 -22.83 -13.49 0.76
C ASP A 67 -21.83 -12.31 0.68
N TRP A 68 -21.45 -11.90 -0.54
CA TRP A 68 -20.56 -10.77 -0.73
C TRP A 68 -21.26 -9.46 -0.36
N HIS A 69 -20.56 -8.62 0.40
CA HIS A 69 -21.01 -7.26 0.64
C HIS A 69 -21.12 -6.50 -0.71
N PRO A 70 -22.14 -5.64 -0.92
CA PRO A 70 -22.34 -4.97 -2.21
C PRO A 70 -21.12 -4.19 -2.70
N ARG A 71 -20.44 -3.46 -1.81
CA ARG A 71 -19.21 -2.73 -2.16
C ARG A 71 -18.05 -3.67 -2.52
N PHE A 72 -17.94 -4.81 -1.82
CA PHE A 72 -16.94 -5.83 -2.16
C PHE A 72 -17.21 -6.43 -3.53
N ALA A 73 -18.46 -6.80 -3.82
CA ALA A 73 -18.84 -7.32 -5.13
C ALA A 73 -18.55 -6.31 -6.28
N SER A 74 -18.85 -5.03 -6.06
CA SER A 74 -18.52 -3.95 -7.01
C SER A 74 -17.00 -3.84 -7.21
N SER A 75 -16.22 -3.89 -6.12
CA SER A 75 -14.76 -3.82 -6.17
C SER A 75 -14.14 -4.98 -6.95
N ILE A 76 -14.66 -6.20 -6.76
CA ILE A 76 -14.24 -7.37 -7.54
C ILE A 76 -14.60 -7.21 -9.02
N ALA A 77 -15.79 -6.71 -9.34
CA ALA A 77 -16.17 -6.45 -10.73
C ALA A 77 -15.26 -5.42 -11.41
N ILE A 78 -14.88 -4.38 -10.69
CA ILE A 78 -13.90 -3.37 -11.16
C ILE A 78 -12.51 -4.02 -11.36
N MET A 79 -12.04 -4.79 -10.39
CA MET A 79 -10.75 -5.48 -10.47
C MET A 79 -10.67 -6.43 -11.66
N GLN A 80 -11.79 -7.10 -11.98
CA GLN A 80 -11.91 -8.00 -13.14
C GLN A 80 -12.19 -7.29 -14.47
N GLY A 81 -12.23 -5.94 -14.50
CA GLY A 81 -12.56 -5.18 -15.71
C GLY A 81 -14.01 -5.32 -16.17
N LYS A 82 -14.90 -5.93 -15.36
CA LYS A 82 -16.33 -6.11 -15.67
C LYS A 82 -17.18 -4.89 -15.34
N ALA A 83 -16.63 -3.97 -14.55
CA ALA A 83 -17.21 -2.67 -14.25
C ALA A 83 -16.12 -1.60 -14.27
N SER A 84 -16.52 -0.34 -14.47
CA SER A 84 -15.62 0.81 -14.42
C SER A 84 -15.82 1.56 -13.11
N ARG A 85 -14.75 2.18 -12.60
CA ARG A 85 -14.85 3.13 -11.48
C ARG A 85 -15.75 4.29 -11.91
N ALA A 86 -16.62 4.74 -11.01
CA ALA A 86 -17.39 5.96 -11.25
C ALA A 86 -16.42 7.15 -11.44
N PRO A 87 -16.59 7.99 -12.47
CA PRO A 87 -15.74 9.14 -12.65
C PRO A 87 -15.94 10.13 -11.49
N VAL A 88 -14.86 10.54 -10.85
CA VAL A 88 -14.88 11.56 -9.80
C VAL A 88 -14.29 12.84 -10.39
N PRO A 89 -15.07 13.93 -10.52
CA PRO A 89 -14.63 15.16 -11.17
C PRO A 89 -13.78 16.02 -10.22
N VAL A 90 -12.67 15.45 -9.72
CA VAL A 90 -11.70 16.13 -8.86
C VAL A 90 -10.31 16.05 -9.45
N ARG A 91 -9.48 17.06 -9.17
CA ARG A 91 -8.11 17.12 -9.69
C ARG A 91 -7.21 16.02 -9.12
N TYR A 92 -7.44 15.58 -7.88
CA TYR A 92 -6.66 14.58 -7.17
C TYR A 92 -7.58 13.45 -6.70
N PRO A 93 -7.97 12.52 -7.56
CA PRO A 93 -8.77 11.37 -7.17
C PRO A 93 -7.94 10.34 -6.40
N GLN A 94 -8.62 9.41 -5.74
CA GLN A 94 -8.00 8.16 -5.31
C GLN A 94 -7.50 7.40 -6.55
N ASN A 95 -6.22 7.06 -6.57
CA ASN A 95 -5.59 6.30 -7.65
C ASN A 95 -4.69 5.18 -7.09
N PRO A 96 -5.29 4.19 -6.38
CA PRO A 96 -4.53 3.08 -5.84
C PRO A 96 -3.88 2.26 -6.95
N GLN A 97 -2.65 1.83 -6.72
CA GLN A 97 -1.86 1.11 -7.71
C GLN A 97 -2.27 -0.37 -7.86
N THR A 98 -2.80 -0.98 -6.78
CA THR A 98 -3.09 -2.42 -6.76
C THR A 98 -4.57 -2.74 -6.65
N PHE A 99 -5.27 -2.14 -5.68
CA PHE A 99 -6.66 -2.48 -5.41
C PHE A 99 -7.50 -1.26 -5.03
N PHE A 100 -8.57 -1.06 -5.77
CA PHE A 100 -9.57 -0.03 -5.51
C PHE A 100 -10.81 -0.67 -4.89
N TYR A 101 -11.16 -0.25 -3.67
CA TYR A 101 -12.39 -0.62 -3.01
C TYR A 101 -13.44 0.47 -3.25
N ASP A 102 -14.54 0.06 -3.89
CA ASP A 102 -15.60 0.97 -4.32
C ASP A 102 -16.41 1.52 -3.14
N GLY A 103 -16.97 2.73 -3.32
CA GLY A 103 -17.85 3.34 -2.33
C GLY A 103 -17.18 3.87 -1.07
N LEU A 104 -15.84 3.92 -0.99
CA LEU A 104 -15.14 4.63 0.08
C LEU A 104 -15.04 6.12 -0.24
N PRO A 105 -15.33 7.01 0.73
CA PRO A 105 -15.26 8.44 0.49
C PRO A 105 -13.82 8.91 0.25
N LEU A 106 -13.65 9.89 -0.64
CA LEU A 106 -12.37 10.59 -0.80
C LEU A 106 -12.11 11.44 0.46
N LYS A 107 -11.07 11.08 1.20
CA LYS A 107 -10.60 11.83 2.38
C LYS A 107 -9.09 12.04 2.25
N HIS A 108 -8.66 13.29 2.05
CA HIS A 108 -7.23 13.59 1.99
C HIS A 108 -6.56 13.29 3.33
N PHE A 109 -7.12 13.83 4.42
CA PHE A 109 -6.70 13.58 5.79
C PHE A 109 -7.89 13.10 6.63
N ALA A 110 -7.63 12.23 7.58
CA ALA A 110 -8.58 11.88 8.63
C ALA A 110 -8.34 12.77 9.85
N GLU A 111 -9.44 13.12 10.54
CA GLU A 111 -9.38 13.91 11.77
C GLU A 111 -9.05 12.98 12.93
N ARG A 112 -7.80 13.01 13.40
CA ARG A 112 -7.25 12.10 14.42
C ARG A 112 -8.03 12.13 15.73
N GLU A 113 -8.59 13.29 16.09
CA GLU A 113 -9.36 13.51 17.31
C GLU A 113 -10.64 12.67 17.36
N THR A 114 -11.09 12.15 16.22
CA THR A 114 -12.28 11.28 16.14
C THR A 114 -11.98 9.82 16.49
N PHE A 115 -10.70 9.46 16.70
CA PHE A 115 -10.26 8.10 16.96
C PHE A 115 -9.65 8.00 18.37
N ALA A 116 -10.33 7.34 19.29
CA ALA A 116 -9.89 7.22 20.68
C ALA A 116 -8.51 6.59 20.86
N TRP A 117 -8.10 5.72 19.94
CA TRP A 117 -6.80 5.06 19.99
C TRP A 117 -5.60 5.98 19.72
N THR A 118 -5.82 7.12 19.05
CA THR A 118 -4.73 8.04 18.69
C THR A 118 -4.05 8.64 19.91
N GLU A 119 -4.81 8.99 20.95
CA GLU A 119 -4.29 9.53 22.21
C GLU A 119 -3.33 8.53 22.89
N ALA A 120 -3.70 7.24 22.90
CA ALA A 120 -2.89 6.21 23.52
C ALA A 120 -1.54 6.03 22.81
N VAL A 121 -1.52 6.09 21.47
CA VAL A 121 -0.28 6.00 20.67
C VAL A 121 0.54 7.27 20.81
N GLU A 122 -0.08 8.46 20.75
CA GLU A 122 0.60 9.76 20.93
C GLU A 122 1.24 9.89 22.32
N ALA A 123 0.60 9.35 23.36
CA ALA A 123 1.15 9.34 24.72
C ALA A 123 2.46 8.56 24.85
N GLN A 124 2.74 7.62 23.94
CA GLN A 124 3.98 6.83 23.92
C GLN A 124 5.04 7.44 22.97
N ALA A 125 4.78 8.59 22.35
CA ALA A 125 5.63 9.15 21.31
C ALA A 125 7.09 9.37 21.75
N ASP A 126 7.33 9.74 23.02
CA ASP A 126 8.68 9.95 23.54
C ASP A 126 9.47 8.63 23.69
N GLU A 127 8.82 7.56 24.13
CA GLU A 127 9.43 6.24 24.22
C GLU A 127 9.69 5.68 22.82
N ILE A 128 8.72 5.78 21.93
CA ILE A 128 8.84 5.38 20.52
C ILE A 128 9.99 6.15 19.85
N ARG A 129 10.12 7.45 20.13
CA ARG A 129 11.23 8.27 19.64
C ARG A 129 12.57 7.74 20.11
N ARG A 130 12.72 7.39 21.39
CA ARG A 130 13.98 6.85 21.96
C ARG A 130 14.37 5.53 21.29
N GLU A 131 13.40 4.64 21.02
CA GLU A 131 13.66 3.41 20.27
C GLU A 131 14.16 3.74 18.87
N GLY A 132 13.49 4.62 18.10
CA GLY A 132 13.90 5.02 16.77
C GLY A 132 15.29 5.70 16.74
N GLU A 133 15.59 6.61 17.69
CA GLU A 133 16.92 7.23 17.82
C GLU A 133 18.00 6.19 18.18
N SER A 134 17.69 5.20 19.01
CA SER A 134 18.61 4.10 19.33
C SER A 134 18.99 3.28 18.11
N LEU A 135 18.04 3.02 17.20
CA LEU A 135 18.31 2.35 15.93
C LEU A 135 19.27 3.14 15.03
N LEU A 136 19.17 4.48 15.03
CA LEU A 136 20.07 5.35 14.25
C LEU A 136 21.50 5.34 14.78
N MET A 137 21.68 5.14 16.11
CA MET A 137 23.01 5.10 16.74
C MET A 137 23.64 3.70 16.76
N GLY A 138 22.83 2.67 16.58
CA GLY A 138 23.24 1.26 16.63
C GLY A 138 23.63 0.70 15.26
N ALA A 139 24.01 -0.58 15.23
CA ALA A 139 24.26 -1.34 14.02
C ALA A 139 22.97 -1.73 13.26
N GLY A 140 21.80 -1.24 13.68
CA GLY A 140 20.52 -1.43 13.00
C GLY A 140 20.50 -0.60 11.71
N GLY A 141 20.67 -1.27 10.56
CA GLY A 141 20.73 -0.58 9.28
C GLY A 141 19.37 -0.02 8.88
N PHE A 142 19.31 1.30 8.68
CA PHE A 142 18.26 1.91 7.87
C PHE A 142 18.56 1.61 6.41
N ASP A 143 17.71 0.83 5.79
CA ASP A 143 17.84 0.48 4.38
C ASP A 143 17.27 1.61 3.50
N PRO A 144 17.92 1.95 2.38
CA PRO A 144 17.33 2.85 1.40
C PRO A 144 15.98 2.34 0.95
N LYS A 145 14.95 3.19 0.95
CA LYS A 145 13.63 2.80 0.46
C LYS A 145 13.69 2.59 -1.05
N VAL A 146 13.49 1.35 -1.46
CA VAL A 146 13.31 0.99 -2.87
C VAL A 146 11.81 1.12 -3.18
N GLU A 147 11.42 2.08 -4.01
CA GLU A 147 10.07 2.15 -4.54
C GLU A 147 9.97 1.16 -5.70
N THR A 148 9.37 0.00 -5.43
CA THR A 148 8.96 -0.92 -6.49
C THR A 148 7.61 -0.46 -7.02
N ASN A 149 7.57 -0.07 -8.28
CA ASN A 149 6.29 0.08 -8.97
C ASN A 149 5.68 -1.31 -9.15
N ALA A 150 4.45 -1.50 -8.69
CA ALA A 150 3.70 -2.76 -8.81
C ALA A 150 3.46 -3.24 -10.25
N ASP A 151 3.81 -2.41 -11.23
CA ASP A 151 3.65 -2.68 -12.68
C ASP A 151 4.80 -3.50 -13.28
N HIS A 152 5.78 -3.93 -12.49
CA HIS A 152 6.92 -4.68 -12.99
C HIS A 152 6.86 -6.12 -12.51
N ALA A 153 6.85 -7.06 -13.49
CA ALA A 153 7.17 -8.46 -13.23
C ALA A 153 8.52 -8.55 -12.50
N GLU A 154 8.66 -9.51 -11.59
CA GLU A 154 9.93 -9.78 -10.91
C GLU A 154 11.06 -9.85 -11.95
N GLY A 155 12.01 -8.92 -11.89
CA GLY A 155 13.15 -8.83 -12.80
C GLY A 155 13.30 -7.52 -13.57
N ASP A 156 12.27 -6.69 -13.69
CA ASP A 156 12.41 -5.34 -14.27
C ASP A 156 12.50 -4.30 -13.16
N VAL A 157 13.55 -4.44 -12.36
CA VAL A 157 13.91 -3.45 -11.34
C VAL A 157 14.50 -2.25 -12.06
N ARG A 158 13.66 -1.36 -12.56
CA ARG A 158 14.04 0.05 -12.57
C ARG A 158 13.94 0.51 -11.12
N ALA A 159 14.93 0.08 -10.33
CA ALA A 159 15.22 0.72 -9.07
C ALA A 159 15.28 2.21 -9.36
N THR A 160 14.23 2.94 -9.00
CA THR A 160 14.39 4.35 -8.69
C THR A 160 15.51 4.35 -7.68
N ARG A 161 16.64 4.95 -8.02
CA ARG A 161 17.89 4.90 -7.25
C ARG A 161 17.53 4.92 -5.79
N ALA A 162 17.94 3.88 -5.05
CA ALA A 162 18.06 3.94 -3.62
C ALA A 162 19.05 5.08 -3.33
N ASN A 163 18.53 6.31 -3.24
CA ASN A 163 19.30 7.42 -2.77
C ASN A 163 19.16 7.40 -1.26
N GLY A 164 20.21 7.67 -0.51
CA GLY A 164 20.20 7.76 0.94
C GLY A 164 19.31 8.87 1.52
N ASP A 165 18.52 9.53 0.66
CA ASP A 165 17.66 10.67 1.01
C ASP A 165 16.41 10.27 1.78
N TRP A 166 15.99 9.00 1.62
CA TRP A 166 14.87 8.41 2.32
C TRP A 166 15.17 6.96 2.65
N THR A 167 15.29 6.66 3.94
CA THR A 167 15.65 5.33 4.43
C THR A 167 14.63 4.83 5.45
N ASN A 168 14.49 3.53 5.57
CA ASN A 168 13.54 2.89 6.46
C ASN A 168 14.20 1.81 7.31
N PHE A 169 13.67 1.66 8.54
CA PHE A 169 13.87 0.48 9.36
C PHE A 169 12.51 -0.21 9.53
N GLU A 170 12.30 -1.28 8.78
CA GLU A 170 11.02 -1.97 8.73
C GLU A 170 10.87 -2.94 9.91
N LEU A 171 9.83 -2.77 10.73
CA LEU A 171 9.47 -3.71 11.81
C LEU A 171 8.58 -4.85 11.29
N THR A 172 7.97 -4.67 10.14
CA THR A 172 7.19 -5.71 9.45
C THR A 172 7.75 -5.98 8.07
N SER A 173 7.64 -7.22 7.63
CA SER A 173 7.90 -7.64 6.24
C SER A 173 6.70 -8.44 5.76
N ASN A 174 6.16 -8.09 4.60
CA ASN A 174 4.97 -8.75 4.05
C ASN A 174 3.82 -8.86 5.07
N GLY A 175 3.55 -7.77 5.81
CA GLY A 175 2.47 -7.71 6.79
C GLY A 175 2.71 -8.51 8.10
N THR A 176 3.88 -9.10 8.27
CA THR A 176 4.24 -9.89 9.46
C THR A 176 5.39 -9.22 10.20
N PHE A 177 5.35 -9.20 11.53
CA PHE A 177 6.46 -8.70 12.32
C PHE A 177 7.73 -9.52 12.09
N VAL A 178 8.85 -8.83 11.97
CA VAL A 178 10.19 -9.43 11.98
C VAL A 178 10.65 -9.47 13.43
N ASP A 179 10.59 -10.64 14.06
CA ASP A 179 10.76 -10.80 15.51
C ASP A 179 12.04 -10.14 16.06
N GLU A 180 13.15 -10.29 15.35
CA GLU A 180 14.43 -9.68 15.73
C GLU A 180 14.38 -8.15 15.73
N ARG A 181 13.70 -7.54 14.77
CA ARG A 181 13.53 -6.09 14.67
C ARG A 181 12.48 -5.57 15.65
N ALA A 182 11.38 -6.29 15.80
CA ALA A 182 10.33 -5.98 16.77
C ALA A 182 10.86 -6.01 18.20
N ALA A 183 11.76 -6.94 18.51
CA ALA A 183 12.42 -7.03 19.81
C ALA A 183 13.33 -5.83 20.16
N LEU A 184 13.81 -5.11 19.15
CA LEU A 184 14.56 -3.85 19.35
C LEU A 184 13.64 -2.66 19.67
N CYS A 185 12.33 -2.78 19.38
CA CYS A 185 11.33 -1.73 19.53
C CYS A 185 10.10 -2.24 20.27
N PRO A 186 10.24 -2.74 21.52
CA PRO A 186 9.14 -3.38 22.24
C PRO A 186 8.00 -2.41 22.57
N VAL A 187 8.30 -1.14 22.90
CA VAL A 187 7.28 -0.14 23.19
C VAL A 187 6.49 0.20 21.94
N THR A 188 7.16 0.45 20.81
CA THR A 188 6.52 0.71 19.52
C THR A 188 5.60 -0.44 19.12
N THR A 189 6.11 -1.67 19.21
CA THR A 189 5.36 -2.88 18.84
C THR A 189 4.12 -3.05 19.72
N ALA A 190 4.26 -2.95 21.04
CA ALA A 190 3.15 -3.06 21.98
C ALA A 190 2.14 -1.93 21.80
N SER A 191 2.61 -0.67 21.73
CA SER A 191 1.74 0.51 21.56
C SER A 191 0.82 0.36 20.35
N LEU A 192 1.34 -0.06 19.21
CA LEU A 192 0.54 -0.20 18.01
C LEU A 192 -0.32 -1.47 18.00
N THR A 193 0.19 -2.59 18.51
CA THR A 193 -0.56 -3.85 18.54
C THR A 193 -1.77 -3.76 19.47
N ASP A 194 -1.61 -3.11 20.63
CA ASP A 194 -2.64 -3.05 21.68
C ASP A 194 -3.67 -1.94 21.43
N ASN A 195 -3.30 -0.86 20.73
CA ASN A 195 -4.16 0.31 20.61
C ASN A 195 -4.66 0.55 19.17
N ALA A 196 -3.79 0.42 18.15
CA ALA A 196 -4.17 0.82 16.80
C ALA A 196 -4.93 -0.28 16.03
N PRO A 197 -5.97 0.06 15.25
CA PRO A 197 -6.68 -0.89 14.39
C PRO A 197 -5.84 -1.18 13.13
N LEU A 198 -4.69 -1.83 13.31
CA LEU A 198 -3.76 -2.12 12.23
C LEU A 198 -4.46 -2.83 11.06
N CYS A 199 -4.22 -2.36 9.85
CA CYS A 199 -4.70 -3.02 8.64
C CYS A 199 -3.91 -4.32 8.45
N ARG A 200 -4.51 -5.47 8.74
CA ARG A 200 -3.87 -6.78 8.66
C ARG A 200 -4.32 -7.52 7.41
N ILE A 201 -3.43 -7.63 6.45
CA ILE A 201 -3.62 -8.39 5.20
C ILE A 201 -2.36 -9.22 4.98
N VAL A 202 -2.52 -10.54 4.96
CA VAL A 202 -1.41 -11.47 4.74
C VAL A 202 -0.62 -11.05 3.49
N SER A 203 0.70 -11.08 3.58
CA SER A 203 1.66 -10.72 2.53
C SER A 203 1.65 -9.25 2.08
N ARG A 204 0.87 -8.33 2.74
CA ARG A 204 0.74 -6.94 2.28
C ARG A 204 0.75 -5.87 3.36
N ALA A 205 0.08 -6.12 4.49
CA ALA A 205 -0.14 -5.10 5.52
C ALA A 205 -0.23 -5.74 6.92
N PRO A 206 0.11 -5.02 7.99
CA PRO A 206 0.51 -3.62 7.98
C PRO A 206 1.95 -3.40 7.49
N THR A 207 2.19 -2.25 6.86
CA THR A 207 3.53 -1.65 6.87
C THR A 207 3.72 -1.03 8.25
N LEU A 208 4.86 -1.27 8.87
CA LEU A 208 5.24 -0.65 10.13
C LEU A 208 6.73 -0.40 10.09
N THR A 209 7.13 0.87 10.05
CA THR A 209 8.51 1.25 9.81
C THR A 209 8.88 2.57 10.46
N PHE A 210 10.10 2.68 10.96
CA PHE A 210 10.72 3.98 11.17
C PHE A 210 11.24 4.50 9.85
N SER A 211 10.85 5.70 9.48
CA SER A 211 11.19 6.36 8.22
C SER A 211 12.01 7.62 8.48
N LEU A 212 13.19 7.66 7.90
CA LEU A 212 14.12 8.79 7.98
C LEU A 212 14.09 9.55 6.65
N LEU A 213 13.80 10.85 6.73
CA LEU A 213 13.89 11.77 5.59
C LEU A 213 15.04 12.73 5.82
N ALA A 214 16.04 12.65 4.96
CA ALA A 214 17.26 13.43 5.09
C ALA A 214 17.02 14.93 4.99
N ALA A 215 17.98 15.72 5.51
CA ALA A 215 17.98 17.17 5.50
C ALA A 215 17.81 17.74 4.08
N GLY A 216 16.88 18.66 3.90
CA GLY A 216 16.60 19.33 2.64
C GLY A 216 15.91 18.47 1.58
N GLN A 217 15.49 17.24 1.90
CA GLN A 217 14.98 16.29 0.92
C GLN A 217 13.45 16.25 0.83
N ARG A 218 12.97 15.74 -0.32
CA ARG A 218 11.56 15.52 -0.63
C ARG A 218 11.36 14.13 -1.21
N THR A 219 10.27 13.48 -0.84
CA THR A 219 9.84 12.29 -1.58
C THR A 219 9.26 12.69 -2.95
N PRO A 220 9.36 11.86 -3.98
CA PRO A 220 8.62 12.11 -5.21
C PRO A 220 7.11 12.08 -4.95
N PRO A 221 6.29 12.82 -5.74
CA PRO A 221 4.84 12.64 -5.71
C PRO A 221 4.49 11.21 -6.09
N LYS A 222 3.62 10.57 -5.28
CA LYS A 222 3.28 9.15 -5.44
C LYS A 222 1.88 8.84 -4.98
N HIS A 223 1.42 7.63 -5.30
CA HIS A 223 0.15 7.04 -4.87
C HIS A 223 0.42 5.73 -4.13
N GLY A 224 -0.40 5.43 -3.14
CA GLY A 224 -0.36 4.17 -2.41
C GLY A 224 -1.04 3.02 -3.15
N MET A 225 -1.01 1.87 -2.53
CA MET A 225 -1.40 0.60 -3.15
C MET A 225 -2.91 0.33 -3.08
N MET A 226 -3.57 0.70 -1.98
CA MET A 226 -4.95 0.30 -1.68
C MET A 226 -5.67 1.38 -0.89
N ASN A 227 -6.90 1.74 -1.28
CA ASN A 227 -7.69 2.77 -0.59
C ASN A 227 -8.48 2.25 0.63
N ILE A 228 -8.22 1.03 1.08
CA ILE A 228 -8.89 0.38 2.22
C ILE A 228 -8.28 0.74 3.58
N ARG A 229 -7.22 1.51 3.59
CA ARG A 229 -6.46 1.89 4.77
C ARG A 229 -6.15 3.38 4.77
N PHE A 230 -5.84 3.90 5.95
CA PHE A 230 -5.09 5.14 6.08
C PHE A 230 -3.64 4.82 6.41
N THR A 231 -2.73 5.56 5.79
CA THR A 231 -1.33 5.61 6.22
C THR A 231 -1.20 6.64 7.32
N CYS A 232 -0.57 6.26 8.42
CA CYS A 232 -0.34 7.08 9.60
C CYS A 232 1.13 7.46 9.66
N HIS A 233 1.42 8.75 9.86
CA HIS A 233 2.73 9.26 10.22
C HIS A 233 2.67 9.79 11.66
N LEU A 234 3.53 9.27 12.53
CA LEU A 234 3.81 9.84 13.85
C LEU A 234 5.19 10.50 13.79
N PRO A 235 5.28 11.82 13.58
CA PRO A 235 6.56 12.52 13.57
C PRO A 235 7.23 12.43 14.95
N LEU A 236 8.49 11.99 14.99
CA LEU A 236 9.25 11.75 16.21
C LEU A 236 10.40 12.77 16.36
N VAL A 237 11.05 13.12 15.23
CA VAL A 237 12.07 14.15 15.16
C VAL A 237 11.71 15.09 14.01
N VAL A 238 11.44 16.35 14.35
CA VAL A 238 11.07 17.41 13.39
C VAL A 238 12.05 18.58 13.60
N PRO A 239 13.20 18.58 12.91
CA PRO A 239 14.26 19.56 13.18
C PRO A 239 13.96 20.96 12.63
N GLY A 240 12.88 21.14 11.88
CA GLY A 240 12.47 22.40 11.29
C GLY A 240 11.23 22.26 10.44
N GLU A 241 11.09 23.05 9.39
CA GLU A 241 9.94 23.00 8.50
C GLU A 241 9.85 21.66 7.76
N SER A 242 8.92 20.83 8.18
CA SER A 242 8.60 19.54 7.55
C SER A 242 7.10 19.41 7.41
N ALA A 243 6.65 18.84 6.30
CA ALA A 243 5.22 18.70 6.04
C ALA A 243 4.89 17.56 5.08
N LEU A 244 3.61 17.23 5.04
CA LEU A 244 3.00 16.28 4.11
C LEU A 244 1.91 16.98 3.31
N ARG A 245 1.97 16.89 1.97
CA ARG A 245 0.91 17.28 1.05
C ARG A 245 0.14 16.03 0.62
N VAL A 246 -1.19 16.10 0.63
CA VAL A 246 -2.09 15.08 0.08
C VAL A 246 -3.11 15.78 -0.82
N GLY A 247 -3.04 15.54 -2.11
CA GLY A 247 -3.80 16.29 -3.09
C GLY A 247 -3.52 17.80 -2.98
N PRO A 248 -4.56 18.64 -2.78
CA PRO A 248 -4.40 20.09 -2.65
C PRO A 248 -4.12 20.54 -1.21
N LEU A 249 -4.20 19.64 -0.22
CA LEU A 249 -4.08 19.98 1.20
C LEU A 249 -2.69 19.65 1.73
N GLN A 250 -2.27 20.42 2.74
CA GLN A 250 -0.98 20.26 3.41
C GLN A 250 -1.17 20.28 4.92
N LYS A 251 -0.45 19.40 5.63
CA LYS A 251 -0.29 19.44 7.10
C LYS A 251 1.18 19.50 7.46
N SER A 252 1.56 20.41 8.34
CA SER A 252 2.90 20.45 8.93
C SER A 252 3.09 19.30 9.92
N TRP A 253 4.30 18.81 10.05
CA TRP A 253 4.64 17.82 11.04
C TRP A 253 4.79 18.47 12.41
N GLU A 254 4.13 17.86 13.41
CA GLU A 254 4.27 18.20 14.83
C GLU A 254 4.74 16.97 15.59
N VAL A 255 5.78 17.11 16.42
CA VAL A 255 6.36 16.01 17.19
C VAL A 255 5.27 15.35 18.06
N GLY A 256 5.14 14.05 17.98
CA GLY A 256 4.19 13.26 18.76
C GLY A 256 2.73 13.41 18.34
N LYS A 257 2.43 14.04 17.19
CA LYS A 257 1.08 14.22 16.68
C LYS A 257 0.85 13.45 15.39
N LEU A 258 -0.08 12.51 15.43
CA LEU A 258 -0.43 11.66 14.29
C LEU A 258 -1.02 12.46 13.13
N ILE A 259 -0.55 12.16 11.93
CA ILE A 259 -1.19 12.54 10.67
C ILE A 259 -1.67 11.26 10.00
N MET A 260 -2.97 11.16 9.75
CA MET A 260 -3.59 10.04 9.05
C MET A 260 -4.13 10.51 7.71
N PHE A 261 -3.82 9.81 6.64
CA PHE A 261 -4.19 10.23 5.29
C PHE A 261 -4.43 9.05 4.34
N ASP A 262 -5.18 9.33 3.29
CA ASP A 262 -5.38 8.41 2.17
C ASP A 262 -4.19 8.50 1.22
N ASP A 263 -3.28 7.54 1.31
CA ASP A 263 -2.06 7.48 0.49
C ASP A 263 -2.35 7.19 -0.99
N THR A 264 -3.57 6.79 -1.34
CA THR A 264 -3.97 6.58 -2.74
C THR A 264 -4.29 7.88 -3.48
N VAL A 265 -4.41 8.99 -2.77
CA VAL A 265 -4.36 10.34 -3.34
C VAL A 265 -2.89 10.72 -3.55
N GLU A 266 -2.58 11.44 -4.62
CA GLU A 266 -1.22 11.93 -4.85
C GLU A 266 -0.69 12.66 -3.63
N HIS A 267 0.42 12.16 -3.07
CA HIS A 267 1.00 12.72 -1.86
C HIS A 267 2.53 12.87 -1.96
N GLN A 268 3.07 13.77 -1.14
CA GLN A 268 4.50 14.07 -1.07
C GLN A 268 4.86 14.59 0.32
N ALA A 269 5.95 14.09 0.90
CA ALA A 269 6.53 14.59 2.14
C ALA A 269 7.84 15.35 1.86
N TRP A 270 8.18 16.31 2.71
CA TRP A 270 9.48 17.00 2.67
C TRP A 270 9.98 17.38 4.05
N ASN A 271 11.30 17.53 4.12
CA ASN A 271 12.04 18.05 5.25
C ASN A 271 12.93 19.21 4.75
N ASN A 272 12.50 20.44 4.98
CA ASN A 272 13.27 21.63 4.57
C ASN A 272 14.30 22.05 5.63
N ALA A 273 14.50 21.26 6.70
CA ALA A 273 15.46 21.55 7.76
C ALA A 273 16.89 21.17 7.37
N THR A 274 17.85 21.54 8.22
CA THR A 274 19.27 21.24 8.06
C THR A 274 19.72 19.95 8.72
N LYS A 275 18.79 19.21 9.33
CA LYS A 275 19.00 17.89 9.97
C LYS A 275 17.92 16.93 9.51
N ASP A 276 18.19 15.64 9.67
CA ASP A 276 17.27 14.57 9.29
C ASP A 276 16.04 14.54 10.17
N GLY A 277 14.89 14.24 9.58
CA GLY A 277 13.61 14.03 10.27
C GLY A 277 13.29 12.54 10.40
N LEU A 278 12.68 12.14 11.52
CA LEU A 278 12.29 10.78 11.79
C LEU A 278 10.78 10.71 12.06
N ALA A 279 10.11 9.74 11.46
CA ALA A 279 8.71 9.43 11.73
C ALA A 279 8.50 7.91 11.83
N LEU A 280 7.55 7.50 12.68
CA LEU A 280 6.99 6.16 12.62
C LEU A 280 5.85 6.16 11.61
N VAL A 281 5.86 5.22 10.68
CA VAL A 281 4.85 5.06 9.62
C VAL A 281 4.18 3.71 9.77
N PHE A 282 2.85 3.69 9.76
CA PHE A 282 2.06 2.46 9.86
C PHE A 282 0.70 2.58 9.21
N ASP A 283 0.04 1.45 8.97
CA ASP A 283 -1.25 1.37 8.27
C ASP A 283 -2.38 0.92 9.20
N VAL A 284 -3.50 1.64 9.16
CA VAL A 284 -4.72 1.28 9.88
C VAL A 284 -5.90 1.08 8.93
N TRP A 285 -6.84 0.21 9.30
CA TRP A 285 -8.08 0.07 8.56
C TRP A 285 -8.85 1.38 8.49
N ARG A 286 -9.45 1.64 7.36
CA ARG A 286 -10.42 2.72 7.26
C ARG A 286 -11.66 2.40 8.10
N PRO A 287 -12.14 3.38 8.90
CA PRO A 287 -13.29 3.16 9.79
C PRO A 287 -14.61 2.96 9.03
N GLU A 288 -14.66 3.36 7.75
CA GLU A 288 -15.85 3.18 6.91
C GLU A 288 -16.04 1.75 6.41
N LEU A 289 -15.07 0.85 6.67
CA LEU A 289 -15.17 -0.58 6.36
C LEU A 289 -15.81 -1.31 7.55
N GLU A 290 -16.88 -2.02 7.28
CA GLU A 290 -17.49 -2.97 8.22
C GLU A 290 -16.57 -4.19 8.43
N GLU A 291 -16.77 -4.91 9.52
CA GLU A 291 -15.96 -6.10 9.84
C GLU A 291 -16.02 -7.14 8.72
N VAL A 292 -17.24 -7.44 8.24
CA VAL A 292 -17.44 -8.39 7.14
C VAL A 292 -16.69 -7.98 5.85
N GLU A 293 -16.57 -6.69 5.59
CA GLU A 293 -15.82 -6.19 4.43
C GLU A 293 -14.32 -6.41 4.60
N ARG A 294 -13.78 -6.17 5.82
CA ARG A 294 -12.38 -6.43 6.16
C ARG A 294 -12.04 -7.91 6.03
N GLU A 295 -12.91 -8.79 6.51
CA GLU A 295 -12.77 -10.25 6.38
C GLU A 295 -12.79 -10.68 4.91
N GLN A 296 -13.71 -10.16 4.10
CA GLN A 296 -13.78 -10.43 2.67
C GLN A 296 -12.53 -9.93 1.92
N ILE A 297 -12.01 -8.76 2.28
CA ILE A 297 -10.76 -8.24 1.72
C ILE A 297 -9.57 -9.13 2.10
N GLN A 298 -9.49 -9.58 3.34
CA GLN A 298 -8.44 -10.51 3.80
C GLN A 298 -8.52 -11.83 3.03
N ALA A 299 -9.73 -12.40 2.88
CA ALA A 299 -9.97 -13.62 2.12
C ALA A 299 -9.61 -13.45 0.63
N LEU A 300 -9.92 -12.29 0.03
CA LEU A 300 -9.54 -11.94 -1.33
C LEU A 300 -8.02 -12.06 -1.52
N PHE A 301 -7.25 -11.35 -0.71
CA PHE A 301 -5.80 -11.33 -0.87
C PHE A 301 -5.16 -12.69 -0.56
N ALA A 302 -5.66 -13.42 0.45
CA ALA A 302 -5.22 -14.78 0.71
C ALA A 302 -5.52 -15.74 -0.46
N THR A 303 -6.60 -15.49 -1.22
CA THR A 303 -6.93 -16.26 -2.42
C THR A 303 -6.02 -15.86 -3.58
N VAL A 304 -5.82 -14.57 -3.81
CA VAL A 304 -4.94 -14.07 -4.88
C VAL A 304 -3.50 -14.54 -4.70
N ASP A 305 -2.99 -14.58 -3.47
CA ASP A 305 -1.61 -15.00 -3.19
C ASP A 305 -1.40 -16.51 -3.35
N ALA A 306 -2.47 -17.29 -3.27
CA ALA A 306 -2.44 -18.74 -3.48
C ALA A 306 -2.65 -19.15 -4.95
N TYR A 307 -2.86 -18.20 -5.88
CA TYR A 307 -2.99 -18.44 -7.32
C TYR A 307 -1.62 -18.56 -7.96
#